data_6260f323d118b57eec911347c7c5d25c
#
_entry.id   6260f323d118b57eec911347c7c5d25c
#
_cell.length_a   1.000
_cell.length_b   1.000
_cell.length_c   1.000
_cell.angle_alpha   90.00
_cell.angle_beta   90.00
_cell.angle_gamma   90.00
#
_symmetry.space_group_name_H-M   'P 1'
#
loop_
_entity.id
_entity.type
_entity.pdbx_description
1 polymer ?
#
loop_
_entity_poly.entity_id
_entity_poly.type
_entity_poly.pdbx_seq_one_letter_code
_entity_poly.pdbx_strand_id
1 'polypeptide(L)' 'MVIDKMTKEILEKFLPGEQKVFTLPSFEKAQSAAVQAYKAKNYEETYGWKFSARIGDPMEGTKQRSVTITRIS' A
#
# COMPACT_ATOMS: atom_id res chain seq x y z
N MET A 1 9.58 -4.55 -3.26
CA MET A 1 9.67 -3.40 -4.18
C MET A 1 9.83 -2.12 -3.37
N VAL A 2 10.82 -1.33 -3.69
CA VAL A 2 11.05 -0.04 -3.00
C VAL A 2 10.30 1.06 -3.75
N ILE A 3 9.47 1.81 -3.02
CA ILE A 3 8.72 2.94 -3.59
C ILE A 3 8.79 4.12 -2.64
N ASP A 4 8.58 5.32 -3.15
CA ASP A 4 8.48 6.54 -2.33
C ASP A 4 7.05 6.92 -2.04
N LYS A 5 6.11 6.49 -2.89
CA LYS A 5 4.74 6.95 -2.83
C LYS A 5 3.82 5.91 -3.46
N MET A 6 2.68 5.67 -2.82
CA MET A 6 1.64 4.83 -3.40
C MET A 6 0.82 5.65 -4.39
N THR A 7 0.62 5.11 -5.59
CA THR A 7 -0.13 5.78 -6.64
C THR A 7 -1.26 4.90 -7.16
N LYS A 8 -2.19 5.51 -7.88
CA LYS A 8 -3.28 4.79 -8.52
C LYS A 8 -2.76 3.75 -9.51
N GLU A 9 -1.70 4.09 -10.26
CA GLU A 9 -1.12 3.17 -11.24
C GLU A 9 -0.59 1.90 -10.59
N ILE A 10 -0.02 2.01 -9.39
CA ILE A 10 0.45 0.84 -8.65
C ILE A 10 -0.73 -0.02 -8.22
N LEU A 11 -1.80 0.61 -7.71
CA LEU A 11 -2.96 -0.10 -7.22
C LEU A 11 -3.74 -0.80 -8.35
N GLU A 12 -3.84 -0.18 -9.52
CA GLU A 12 -4.58 -0.76 -10.63
C GLU A 12 -3.93 -2.02 -11.21
N LYS A 13 -2.64 -2.23 -10.93
CA LYS A 13 -1.93 -3.43 -11.40
C LYS A 13 -2.20 -4.66 -10.54
N PHE A 14 -2.86 -4.50 -9.40
CA PHE A 14 -3.22 -5.62 -8.56
C PHE A 14 -4.36 -6.42 -9.19
N LEU A 15 -4.24 -7.74 -9.15
CA LEU A 15 -5.36 -8.62 -9.47
C LEU A 15 -6.18 -8.87 -8.20
N PRO A 16 -7.49 -9.14 -8.30
CA PRO A 16 -8.29 -9.47 -7.12
C PRO A 16 -7.67 -10.63 -6.34
N GLY A 17 -7.49 -10.43 -5.04
CA GLY A 17 -6.86 -11.42 -4.16
C GLY A 17 -5.35 -11.35 -4.13
N GLU A 18 -4.74 -10.51 -4.96
CA GLU A 18 -3.29 -10.39 -5.01
C GLU A 18 -2.75 -9.59 -3.82
N GLN A 19 -1.60 -10.03 -3.30
CA GLN A 19 -0.90 -9.37 -2.21
C GLN A 19 0.49 -9.00 -2.64
N LYS A 20 0.91 -7.76 -2.36
CA LYS A 20 2.26 -7.27 -2.68
C LYS A 20 2.84 -6.56 -1.47
N VAL A 21 4.16 -6.66 -1.31
CA VAL A 21 4.88 -6.00 -0.23
C VAL A 21 5.74 -4.88 -0.84
N PHE A 22 5.61 -3.69 -0.29
CA PHE A 22 6.38 -2.53 -0.71
C PHE A 22 7.27 -2.06 0.43
N THR A 23 8.44 -1.52 0.10
CA THR A 23 9.34 -0.91 1.08
C THR A 23 9.34 0.59 0.86
N LEU A 24 9.07 1.35 1.93
CA LEU A 24 9.06 2.81 1.88
C LEU A 24 10.17 3.38 2.74
N PRO A 25 10.65 4.61 2.41
CA PRO A 25 11.83 5.18 3.08
C PRO A 25 11.66 5.49 4.56
N SER A 26 10.41 5.68 5.04
CA SER A 26 10.17 6.05 6.43
C SER A 26 8.79 5.60 6.87
N PHE A 27 8.54 5.64 8.19
CA PHE A 27 7.23 5.33 8.74
C PHE A 27 6.15 6.28 8.21
N GLU A 28 6.46 7.56 8.08
CA GLU A 28 5.49 8.53 7.56
C GLU A 28 5.07 8.21 6.14
N LYS A 29 6.04 7.82 5.30
CA LYS A 29 5.76 7.40 3.93
C LYS A 29 4.96 6.10 3.89
N ALA A 30 5.29 5.16 4.77
CA ALA A 30 4.56 3.90 4.88
C ALA A 30 3.11 4.13 5.31
N GLN A 31 2.90 5.00 6.29
CA GLN A 31 1.56 5.34 6.76
C GLN A 31 0.75 6.02 5.65
N SER A 32 1.37 6.94 4.92
CA SER A 32 0.72 7.61 3.79
C SER A 32 0.33 6.60 2.71
N ALA A 33 1.21 5.65 2.39
CA ALA A 33 0.92 4.62 1.40
C ALA A 33 -0.24 3.72 1.84
N ALA A 34 -0.25 3.31 3.11
CA ALA A 34 -1.33 2.49 3.64
C ALA A 34 -2.67 3.22 3.59
N VAL A 35 -2.68 4.49 3.99
CA VAL A 35 -3.89 5.32 3.94
C VAL A 35 -4.39 5.46 2.50
N GLN A 36 -3.48 5.67 1.56
CA GLN A 36 -3.84 5.81 0.16
C GLN A 36 -4.50 4.53 -0.38
N ALA A 37 -4.06 3.37 0.10
CA ALA A 37 -4.61 2.10 -0.35
C ALA A 37 -6.00 1.84 0.21
N TYR A 38 -6.20 1.96 1.54
CA TYR A 38 -7.47 1.54 2.12
C TYR A 38 -8.51 2.64 2.31
N LYS A 39 -8.10 3.92 2.32
CA LYS A 39 -9.04 5.04 2.42
C LYS A 39 -9.43 5.62 1.06
N ALA A 40 -9.01 5.00 -0.01
CA ALA A 40 -9.33 5.48 -1.34
C ALA A 40 -10.80 5.19 -1.67
N LYS A 41 -11.72 5.87 -0.99
CA LYS A 41 -13.16 5.72 -1.22
C LYS A 41 -13.51 5.90 -2.69
N ASN A 42 -12.81 6.79 -3.36
CA ASN A 42 -13.05 7.05 -4.78
C ASN A 42 -12.78 5.81 -5.62
N TYR A 43 -11.79 5.00 -5.23
CA TYR A 43 -11.47 3.79 -5.99
C TYR A 43 -12.54 2.72 -5.80
N GLU A 44 -13.06 2.57 -4.57
CA GLU A 44 -14.13 1.63 -4.31
C GLU A 44 -15.42 2.05 -5.02
N GLU A 45 -15.78 3.33 -4.95
CA GLU A 45 -17.00 3.85 -5.57
C GLU A 45 -16.90 3.86 -7.10
N THR A 46 -15.73 4.20 -7.65
CA THR A 46 -15.56 4.36 -9.09
C THR A 46 -15.22 3.07 -9.79
N TYR A 47 -14.35 2.24 -9.20
CA TYR A 47 -13.82 1.04 -9.85
C TYR A 47 -14.18 -0.26 -9.13
N GLY A 48 -14.75 -0.18 -7.93
CA GLY A 48 -15.04 -1.36 -7.13
C GLY A 48 -13.81 -1.98 -6.46
N TRP A 49 -12.68 -1.28 -6.46
CA TRP A 49 -11.44 -1.79 -5.86
C TRP A 49 -11.47 -1.61 -4.34
N LYS A 50 -11.18 -2.68 -3.64
CA LYS A 50 -11.07 -2.65 -2.19
C LYS A 50 -9.72 -3.23 -1.77
N PHE A 51 -8.98 -2.47 -0.97
CA PHE A 51 -7.65 -2.86 -0.52
C PHE A 51 -7.58 -2.89 0.99
N SER A 52 -6.72 -3.75 1.52
CA SER A 52 -6.28 -3.69 2.90
C SER A 52 -4.78 -3.41 2.91
N ALA A 53 -4.31 -2.77 3.97
CA ALA A 53 -2.89 -2.42 4.10
C ALA A 53 -2.43 -2.66 5.52
N ARG A 54 -1.19 -3.15 5.65
CA ARG A 54 -0.58 -3.41 6.95
C ARG A 54 0.85 -2.93 6.93
N ILE A 55 1.22 -2.11 7.93
CA ILE A 55 2.59 -1.61 8.07
C ILE A 55 3.36 -2.64 8.89
N GLY A 56 4.53 -3.04 8.39
CA GLY A 56 5.40 -3.99 9.06
C GLY A 56 6.22 -3.35 10.17
N ASP A 57 7.00 -4.18 10.86
CA ASP A 57 7.85 -3.73 11.94
C ASP A 57 9.04 -2.91 11.41
N PRO A 58 9.66 -2.05 12.27
CA PRO A 58 10.85 -1.31 11.87
C PRO A 58 11.97 -2.25 11.44
N MET A 59 12.63 -1.88 10.34
CA MET A 59 13.82 -2.61 9.91
C MET A 59 15.03 -2.13 10.69
N GLU A 60 15.80 -3.07 11.23
CA GLU A 60 16.96 -2.73 12.02
C GLU A 60 18.00 -1.99 11.18
N GLY A 61 18.55 -0.90 11.73
CA GLY A 61 19.59 -0.12 11.10
C GLY A 61 19.10 0.83 10.00
N THR A 62 17.80 0.92 9.76
CA THR A 62 17.25 1.83 8.74
C THR A 62 15.96 2.47 9.23
N LYS A 63 15.49 3.50 8.52
CA LYS A 63 14.19 4.11 8.77
C LYS A 63 13.11 3.51 7.87
N GLN A 64 13.48 2.56 7.02
CA GLN A 64 12.55 1.94 6.08
C GLN A 64 11.50 1.11 6.78
N ARG A 65 10.32 1.05 6.18
CA ARG A 65 9.20 0.23 6.64
C ARG A 65 8.58 -0.51 5.48
N SER A 66 8.16 -1.73 5.72
CA SER A 66 7.41 -2.48 4.73
C SER A 66 5.91 -2.20 4.89
N VAL A 67 5.19 -2.23 3.78
CA VAL A 67 3.73 -2.15 3.77
C VAL A 67 3.24 -3.29 2.90
N THR A 68 2.39 -4.14 3.48
CA THR A 68 1.76 -5.24 2.76
C THR A 68 0.38 -4.79 2.33
N ILE A 69 0.12 -4.80 1.03
CA ILE A 69 -1.15 -4.37 0.47
C ILE A 69 -1.81 -5.56 -0.23
N THR A 70 -3.08 -5.80 0.11
CA THR A 70 -3.86 -6.89 -0.46
C THR A 70 -5.10 -6.31 -1.13
N ARG A 71 -5.35 -6.70 -2.38
CA ARG A 71 -6.58 -6.34 -3.05
C ARG A 71 -7.67 -7.35 -2.70
N ILE A 72 -8.74 -6.88 -2.07
CA ILE A 72 -9.82 -7.75 -1.60
C ILE A 72 -10.84 -8.00 -2.72
N SER A 73 -11.11 -6.97 -3.51
CA SER A 73 -12.07 -7.12 -4.61
C SER A 73 -11.81 -6.17 -5.76
#